data_2845a4e7afd761c638637d49028facbf
#
_entry.id   2845a4e7afd761c638637d49028facbf
#
_cell.length_a   1.000
_cell.length_b   1.000
_cell.length_c   1.000
_cell.angle_alpha   90.00
_cell.angle_beta   90.00
_cell.angle_gamma   90.00
#
_symmetry.space_group_name_H-M   'P 1'
#
loop_
_entity.id
_entity.type
_entity.pdbx_description
1 polymer ?
#
loop_
_entity_poly.entity_id
_entity_poly.type
_entity_poly.pdbx_seq_one_letter_code
_entity_poly.pdbx_strand_id
1 'polypeptide(L)'
;MPDPVHDNPYQERRLFRPSAAALNWVIAIGFVSLGYAIYLRYLMIEQTQIGLACDAGLRTSQCLSRSVVSALFENEVFGWVSLGAAVLTMIRPVLPLFTIGLATSAFGVVLHNAALSGLAAALLIMCFARPVVDQA
;
A
#
# COMPACT_ATOMS: atom_id res chain seq x y z
N MET A 1 -4.89 35.00 41.49
CA MET A 1 -4.26 35.40 40.25
C MET A 1 -4.33 34.22 39.31
N PRO A 2 -5.04 34.33 38.22
CA PRO A 2 -4.98 33.25 37.23
C PRO A 2 -3.59 33.23 36.60
N ASP A 3 -2.95 32.05 36.65
CA ASP A 3 -1.67 31.85 35.99
C ASP A 3 -1.78 32.25 34.51
N PRO A 4 -0.82 33.03 33.96
CA PRO A 4 -0.78 33.23 32.53
C PRO A 4 -0.60 31.87 31.87
N VAL A 5 -1.62 31.44 31.14
CA VAL A 5 -1.51 30.33 30.22
C VAL A 5 -0.33 30.68 29.31
N HIS A 6 0.82 30.11 29.59
CA HIS A 6 1.93 30.11 28.67
C HIS A 6 1.44 29.43 27.40
N ASP A 7 0.93 30.24 26.46
CA ASP A 7 0.83 29.84 25.07
C ASP A 7 2.23 29.45 24.61
N ASN A 8 2.52 28.15 24.80
CA ASN A 8 3.76 27.59 24.34
C ASN A 8 3.72 27.61 22.78
N PRO A 9 4.49 28.46 22.11
CA PRO A 9 4.48 28.55 20.66
C PRO A 9 5.03 27.26 19.99
N TYR A 10 5.51 26.34 20.80
CA TYR A 10 5.87 24.97 20.42
C TYR A 10 4.73 23.99 20.66
N GLN A 11 3.46 24.44 20.50
CA GLN A 11 2.36 23.48 20.43
C GLN A 11 2.72 22.46 19.39
N GLU A 12 3.08 21.30 19.85
CA GLU A 12 3.66 20.19 19.13
C GLU A 12 2.91 20.01 17.81
N ARG A 13 3.60 20.26 16.71
CA ARG A 13 3.12 19.85 15.40
C ARG A 13 2.85 18.35 15.51
N ARG A 14 1.59 18.00 15.74
CA ARG A 14 1.19 16.61 15.85
C ARG A 14 1.48 15.96 14.51
N LEU A 15 2.58 15.24 14.45
CA LEU A 15 2.89 14.36 13.35
C LEU A 15 1.80 13.28 13.28
N PHE A 16 1.46 12.84 12.08
CA PHE A 16 0.60 11.69 11.90
C PHE A 16 1.26 10.46 12.57
N ARG A 17 0.92 10.23 13.82
CA ARG A 17 1.38 9.08 14.60
C ARG A 17 0.17 8.19 14.88
N PRO A 18 -0.02 7.11 14.12
CA PRO A 18 -0.99 6.09 14.48
C PRO A 18 -0.58 5.48 15.84
N SER A 19 -1.56 4.94 16.57
CA SER A 19 -1.28 4.22 17.82
C SER A 19 -0.33 3.05 17.57
N ALA A 20 0.42 2.63 18.57
CA ALA A 20 1.36 1.50 18.44
C ALA A 20 0.66 0.23 17.92
N ALA A 21 -0.56 -0.05 18.38
CA ALA A 21 -1.36 -1.16 17.89
C ALA A 21 -1.72 -1.01 16.41
N ALA A 22 -2.15 0.19 15.98
CA ALA A 22 -2.47 0.47 14.59
C ALA A 22 -1.24 0.35 13.68
N LEU A 23 -0.09 0.85 14.14
CA LEU A 23 1.18 0.71 13.41
C LEU A 23 1.57 -0.76 13.24
N ASN A 24 1.39 -1.56 14.28
CA ASN A 24 1.68 -3.00 14.23
C ASN A 24 0.80 -3.72 13.21
N TRP A 25 -0.50 -3.38 13.13
CA TRP A 25 -1.41 -3.89 12.11
C TRP A 25 -1.00 -3.47 10.70
N VAL A 26 -0.61 -2.23 10.50
CA VAL A 26 -0.14 -1.73 9.19
C VAL A 26 1.10 -2.49 8.73
N ILE A 27 2.06 -2.70 9.63
CA ILE A 27 3.28 -3.48 9.36
C ILE A 27 2.93 -4.92 9.01
N ALA A 28 2.06 -5.56 9.80
CA ALA A 28 1.62 -6.93 9.54
C ALA A 28 0.95 -7.08 8.16
N ILE A 29 0.03 -6.18 7.83
CA ILE A 29 -0.63 -6.16 6.50
C ILE A 29 0.40 -5.92 5.39
N GLY A 30 1.34 -5.01 5.59
CA GLY A 30 2.42 -4.75 4.63
C GLY A 30 3.26 -6.00 4.35
N PHE A 31 3.70 -6.70 5.38
CA PHE A 31 4.47 -7.94 5.23
C PHE A 31 3.67 -9.07 4.60
N VAL A 32 2.41 -9.25 5.00
CA VAL A 32 1.52 -10.26 4.40
C VAL A 32 1.28 -9.96 2.93
N SER A 33 1.03 -8.70 2.58
CA SER A 33 0.84 -8.27 1.19
C SER A 33 2.10 -8.50 0.34
N LEU A 34 3.26 -8.14 0.87
CA LEU A 34 4.54 -8.36 0.21
C LEU A 34 4.83 -9.84 0.02
N GLY A 35 4.67 -10.65 1.06
CA GLY A 35 4.87 -12.10 1.01
C GLY A 35 3.93 -12.78 0.01
N TYR A 36 2.65 -12.37 -0.01
CA TYR A 36 1.68 -12.90 -0.95
C TYR A 36 1.97 -12.46 -2.40
N ALA A 37 2.42 -11.24 -2.62
CA ALA A 37 2.84 -10.76 -3.93
C ALA A 37 4.05 -11.57 -4.47
N ILE A 38 5.04 -11.84 -3.61
CA ILE A 38 6.20 -12.68 -3.95
C ILE A 38 5.74 -14.11 -4.27
N TYR A 39 4.83 -14.68 -3.47
CA TYR A 39 4.26 -15.99 -3.72
C TYR A 39 3.57 -16.05 -5.10
N LEU A 40 2.72 -15.08 -5.42
CA LEU A 40 2.04 -15.02 -6.72
C LEU A 40 3.03 -14.92 -7.88
N ARG A 41 4.06 -14.09 -7.73
CA ARG A 41 5.07 -13.93 -8.77
C ARG A 41 5.82 -15.23 -9.04
N TYR A 42 6.44 -15.80 -8.02
CA TYR A 42 7.35 -16.94 -8.21
C TYR A 42 6.65 -18.27 -8.35
N LEU A 43 5.52 -18.49 -7.70
CA LEU A 43 4.82 -19.78 -7.69
C LEU A 43 3.66 -19.85 -8.70
N MET A 44 3.09 -18.74 -9.12
CA MET A 44 1.97 -18.76 -10.05
C MET A 44 2.31 -18.21 -11.44
N ILE A 45 3.08 -17.13 -11.53
CA ILE A 45 3.35 -16.46 -12.81
C ILE A 45 4.57 -17.06 -13.49
N GLU A 46 5.67 -17.28 -12.76
CA GLU A 46 6.92 -17.79 -13.33
C GLU A 46 6.93 -19.30 -13.58
N GLN A 47 5.97 -20.08 -13.04
CA GLN A 47 5.89 -21.52 -13.29
C GLN A 47 5.32 -21.82 -14.68
N THR A 48 6.19 -22.17 -15.60
CA THR A 48 5.85 -22.52 -16.99
C THR A 48 4.87 -23.68 -17.07
N GLN A 49 4.97 -24.67 -16.18
CA GLN A 49 4.10 -25.84 -16.18
C GLN A 49 2.63 -25.48 -15.87
N ILE A 50 2.40 -24.60 -14.90
CA ILE A 50 1.05 -24.10 -14.58
C ILE A 50 0.52 -23.28 -15.75
N GLY A 51 1.38 -22.47 -16.40
CA GLY A 51 1.03 -21.72 -17.58
C GLY A 51 0.52 -22.58 -18.72
N LEU A 52 1.28 -23.59 -19.10
CA LEU A 52 0.91 -24.51 -20.16
C LEU A 52 -0.36 -25.30 -19.85
N ALA A 53 -0.54 -25.70 -18.57
CA ALA A 53 -1.76 -26.40 -18.14
C ALA A 53 -3.00 -25.51 -18.24
N CYS A 54 -2.89 -24.22 -17.90
CA CYS A 54 -3.97 -23.25 -18.03
C CYS A 54 -4.30 -22.94 -19.51
N ASP A 55 -3.27 -22.84 -20.36
CA ASP A 55 -3.42 -22.61 -21.80
C ASP A 55 -4.04 -23.84 -22.49
N ALA A 56 -3.82 -25.05 -21.95
CA ALA A 56 -4.45 -26.28 -22.40
C ALA A 56 -5.93 -26.41 -21.98
N GLY A 57 -6.51 -25.43 -21.28
CA GLY A 57 -7.92 -25.37 -20.94
C GLY A 57 -8.29 -25.95 -19.56
N LEU A 58 -7.32 -26.23 -18.70
CA LEU A 58 -7.58 -26.64 -17.31
C LEU A 58 -8.19 -25.47 -16.52
N ARG A 59 -9.43 -25.64 -16.09
CA ARG A 59 -10.15 -24.66 -15.26
C ARG A 59 -9.95 -24.97 -13.78
N THR A 60 -8.82 -24.53 -13.24
CA THR A 60 -8.54 -24.61 -11.80
C THR A 60 -8.61 -23.21 -11.18
N SER A 61 -8.78 -23.15 -9.86
CA SER A 61 -8.72 -21.89 -9.12
C SER A 61 -7.39 -21.15 -9.32
N GLN A 62 -6.32 -21.89 -9.54
CA GLN A 62 -4.99 -21.34 -9.83
C GLN A 62 -4.95 -20.63 -11.20
N CYS A 63 -5.58 -21.22 -12.22
CA CYS A 63 -5.69 -20.60 -13.54
C CYS A 63 -6.53 -19.32 -13.51
N LEU A 64 -7.64 -19.33 -12.75
CA LEU A 64 -8.46 -18.15 -12.58
C LEU A 64 -7.67 -17.03 -11.86
N SER A 65 -7.01 -17.36 -10.77
CA SER A 65 -6.18 -16.39 -10.03
C SER A 65 -5.07 -15.82 -10.90
N ARG A 66 -4.39 -16.65 -11.68
CA ARG A 66 -3.36 -16.22 -12.64
C ARG A 66 -3.93 -15.25 -13.68
N SER A 67 -5.06 -15.60 -14.29
CA SER A 67 -5.70 -14.75 -15.31
C SER A 67 -6.11 -13.39 -14.75
N VAL A 68 -6.72 -13.36 -13.56
CA VAL A 68 -7.13 -12.11 -12.90
C VAL A 68 -5.91 -11.25 -12.54
N VAL A 69 -4.88 -11.86 -11.94
CA VAL A 69 -3.66 -11.14 -11.56
C VAL A 69 -2.94 -10.61 -12.79
N SER A 70 -2.84 -11.40 -13.87
CA SER A 70 -2.20 -10.94 -15.12
C SER A 70 -2.98 -9.79 -15.77
N ALA A 71 -4.31 -9.85 -15.78
CA ALA A 71 -5.13 -8.77 -16.32
C ALA A 71 -5.00 -7.47 -15.49
N LEU A 72 -4.99 -7.58 -14.16
CA LEU A 72 -4.75 -6.43 -13.27
C LEU A 72 -3.35 -5.84 -13.46
N PHE A 73 -2.39 -6.68 -13.77
CA PHE A 73 -1.02 -6.31 -14.01
C PHE A 73 -0.83 -5.59 -15.35
N GLU A 74 -1.37 -6.13 -16.43
CA GLU A 74 -1.30 -5.52 -17.78
C GLU A 74 -1.96 -4.14 -17.83
N ASN A 75 -2.99 -3.91 -17.03
CA ASN A 75 -3.67 -2.62 -16.94
C ASN A 75 -3.05 -1.67 -15.89
N GLU A 76 -1.92 -2.00 -15.30
CA GLU A 76 -1.23 -1.19 -14.29
C GLU A 76 -2.12 -0.77 -13.09
N VAL A 77 -3.17 -1.53 -12.80
CA VAL A 77 -4.18 -1.20 -11.80
C VAL A 77 -3.56 -0.98 -10.43
N PHE A 78 -2.61 -1.82 -10.03
CA PHE A 78 -1.94 -1.71 -8.73
C PHE A 78 -1.14 -0.41 -8.59
N GLY A 79 -0.48 0.02 -9.67
CA GLY A 79 0.25 1.29 -9.69
C GLY A 79 -0.68 2.50 -9.54
N TRP A 80 -1.75 2.56 -10.31
CA TRP A 80 -2.71 3.65 -10.25
C TRP A 80 -3.47 3.71 -8.92
N VAL A 81 -3.90 2.56 -8.40
CA VAL A 81 -4.58 2.49 -7.10
C VAL A 81 -3.64 2.91 -5.97
N SER A 82 -2.39 2.44 -5.98
CA SER A 82 -1.41 2.81 -4.96
C SER A 82 -1.10 4.31 -4.98
N LEU A 83 -0.91 4.88 -6.18
CA LEU A 83 -0.65 6.31 -6.35
C LEU A 83 -1.86 7.15 -5.91
N GLY A 84 -3.06 6.78 -6.33
CA GLY A 84 -4.30 7.45 -5.92
C GLY A 84 -4.50 7.41 -4.40
N ALA A 85 -4.30 6.25 -3.79
CA ALA A 85 -4.39 6.10 -2.34
C ALA A 85 -3.32 6.91 -1.61
N ALA A 86 -2.09 6.97 -2.12
CA ALA A 86 -1.01 7.77 -1.54
C ALA A 86 -1.34 9.27 -1.60
N VAL A 87 -1.80 9.79 -2.74
CA VAL A 87 -2.19 11.19 -2.90
C VAL A 87 -3.37 11.53 -1.99
N LEU A 88 -4.39 10.67 -1.91
CA LEU A 88 -5.52 10.88 -1.01
C LEU A 88 -5.10 10.85 0.46
N THR A 89 -4.17 9.99 0.83
CA THR A 89 -3.60 9.95 2.19
C THR A 89 -2.84 11.25 2.49
N MET A 90 -2.20 11.84 1.51
CA MET A 90 -1.55 13.15 1.69
C MET A 90 -2.55 14.28 1.92
N ILE A 91 -3.73 14.20 1.32
CA ILE A 91 -4.80 15.21 1.50
C ILE A 91 -5.54 14.97 2.82
N ARG A 92 -5.87 13.71 3.10
CA ARG A 92 -6.57 13.28 4.32
C ARG A 92 -5.83 12.10 4.93
N PRO A 93 -5.06 12.30 6.00
CA PRO A 93 -4.27 11.26 6.63
C PRO A 93 -5.19 10.32 7.44
N VAL A 94 -5.84 9.38 6.75
CA VAL A 94 -6.63 8.31 7.38
C VAL A 94 -5.91 6.98 7.26
N LEU A 95 -5.87 6.25 8.36
CA LEU A 95 -5.13 4.99 8.47
C LEU A 95 -5.55 3.93 7.44
N PRO A 96 -6.85 3.65 7.19
CA PRO A 96 -7.23 2.66 6.19
C PRO A 96 -6.76 3.00 4.78
N LEU A 97 -6.77 4.27 4.41
CA LEU A 97 -6.30 4.71 3.10
C LEU A 97 -4.79 4.51 2.94
N PHE A 98 -4.04 4.81 4.00
CA PHE A 98 -2.61 4.53 4.09
C PHE A 98 -2.31 3.03 3.94
N THR A 99 -3.08 2.18 4.62
CA THR A 99 -2.91 0.72 4.57
C THR A 99 -3.19 0.16 3.17
N ILE A 100 -4.25 0.64 2.51
CA ILE A 100 -4.57 0.26 1.13
C ILE A 100 -3.44 0.69 0.19
N GLY A 101 -2.95 1.92 0.30
CA GLY A 101 -1.85 2.43 -0.49
C GLY A 101 -0.57 1.60 -0.29
N LEU A 102 -0.25 1.22 0.94
CA LEU A 102 0.90 0.39 1.26
C LEU A 102 0.77 -1.02 0.68
N ALA A 103 -0.38 -1.67 0.86
CA ALA A 103 -0.62 -3.02 0.35
C ALA A 103 -0.55 -3.06 -1.19
N THR A 104 -1.25 -2.15 -1.86
CA THR A 104 -1.24 -2.07 -3.34
C THR A 104 0.11 -1.66 -3.90
N SER A 105 0.87 -0.83 -3.19
CA SER A 105 2.25 -0.49 -3.52
C SER A 105 3.17 -1.72 -3.45
N ALA A 106 3.04 -2.55 -2.40
CA ALA A 106 3.81 -3.79 -2.27
C ALA A 106 3.55 -4.75 -3.45
N PHE A 107 2.27 -4.92 -3.84
CA PHE A 107 1.93 -5.70 -5.04
C PHE A 107 2.53 -5.10 -6.31
N GLY A 108 2.39 -3.81 -6.52
CA GLY A 108 2.87 -3.14 -7.73
C GLY A 108 4.39 -3.21 -7.88
N VAL A 109 5.15 -3.04 -6.79
CA VAL A 109 6.62 -3.15 -6.84
C VAL A 109 7.06 -4.56 -7.21
N VAL A 110 6.44 -5.59 -6.64
CA VAL A 110 6.81 -7.00 -6.91
C VAL A 110 6.37 -7.43 -8.30
N LEU A 111 5.24 -6.94 -8.79
CA LEU A 111 4.63 -7.33 -10.05
C LEU A 111 5.02 -6.44 -11.25
N HIS A 112 6.19 -5.84 -11.26
CA HIS A 112 6.78 -5.05 -12.36
C HIS A 112 6.24 -3.62 -12.58
N ASN A 113 5.33 -3.12 -11.77
CA ASN A 113 4.92 -1.72 -11.82
C ASN A 113 5.69 -0.86 -10.80
N ALA A 114 7.02 -1.02 -10.83
CA ALA A 114 7.91 -0.46 -9.81
C ALA A 114 7.92 1.08 -9.81
N ALA A 115 7.73 1.72 -10.96
CA ALA A 115 7.83 3.18 -11.07
C ALA A 115 6.69 3.89 -10.32
N LEU A 116 5.44 3.58 -10.66
CA LEU A 116 4.27 4.19 -10.02
C LEU A 116 4.13 3.76 -8.56
N SER A 117 4.35 2.48 -8.28
CA SER A 117 4.25 1.94 -6.92
C SER A 117 5.37 2.39 -6.01
N GLY A 118 6.59 2.56 -6.56
CA GLY A 118 7.72 3.14 -5.83
C GLY A 118 7.49 4.61 -5.49
N LEU A 119 6.94 5.40 -6.43
CA LEU A 119 6.54 6.77 -6.18
C LEU A 119 5.45 6.84 -5.09
N ALA A 120 4.44 5.97 -5.16
CA ALA A 120 3.40 5.89 -4.15
C ALA A 120 3.97 5.55 -2.76
N ALA A 121 4.88 4.59 -2.68
CA ALA A 121 5.57 4.24 -1.43
C ALA A 121 6.35 5.43 -0.85
N ALA A 122 7.07 6.16 -1.70
CA ALA A 122 7.80 7.37 -1.28
C ALA A 122 6.85 8.45 -0.72
N LEU A 123 5.71 8.69 -1.40
CA LEU A 123 4.70 9.63 -0.93
C LEU A 123 4.09 9.20 0.41
N LEU A 124 3.84 7.89 0.61
CA LEU A 124 3.33 7.36 1.87
C LEU A 124 4.34 7.55 3.01
N ILE A 125 5.63 7.34 2.76
CA ILE A 125 6.69 7.60 3.74
C ILE A 125 6.72 9.09 4.10
N MET A 126 6.58 9.97 3.11
CA MET A 126 6.53 11.42 3.35
C MET A 126 5.31 11.85 4.18
N CYS A 127 4.21 11.08 4.17
CA CYS A 127 3.06 11.36 5.03
C CYS A 127 3.40 11.33 6.52
N PHE A 128 4.35 10.49 6.95
CA PHE A 128 4.81 10.48 8.36
C PHE A 128 5.59 11.74 8.76
N ALA A 129 6.18 12.42 7.80
CA ALA A 129 6.94 13.64 8.05
C ALA A 129 6.06 14.91 8.04
N ARG A 130 4.80 14.79 7.63
CA ARG A 130 3.89 15.94 7.58
C ARG A 130 3.26 16.20 8.94
N PRO A 131 3.25 17.47 9.40
CA PRO A 131 2.45 17.84 10.55
C PRO A 131 0.96 17.74 10.19
N VAL A 132 0.19 17.08 11.05
CA VAL A 132 -1.28 17.12 10.95
C VAL A 132 -1.70 18.54 11.30
N VAL A 133 -2.20 19.26 10.32
CA VAL A 133 -2.90 20.53 10.58
C VAL A 133 -4.26 20.13 11.11
N ASP A 134 -4.50 20.33 12.40
CA ASP A 134 -5.83 20.22 12.98
C ASP A 134 -6.76 21.16 12.19
N GLN A 135 -7.57 20.58 11.34
CA GLN A 135 -8.69 21.30 10.78
C GLN A 135 -9.73 21.42 11.90
N ALA A 136 -9.64 22.52 12.58
CA ALA A 136 -10.70 22.94 13.46
C ALA A 136 -12.00 23.14 12.68
#